data_2324a806563a489bd33c8b0725b01640
#
_entry.id   2324a806563a489bd33c8b0725b01640
#
_cell.length_a   1.000
_cell.length_b   1.000
_cell.length_c   1.000
_cell.angle_alpha   90.00
_cell.angle_beta   90.00
_cell.angle_gamma   90.00
#
_symmetry.space_group_name_H-M   'P 1'
#
loop_
_entity.id
_entity.type
_entity.pdbx_description
1 polymer ?
#
loop_
_entity_poly.entity_id
_entity_poly.type
_entity_poly.pdbx_seq_one_letter_code
_entity_poly.pdbx_strand_id
1 'polypeptide(L)'
;MGPARRLRASVAVGLLIPQLTGCYQYVPTSGSALSNGATVSVGVTDAGRAALSEHVGPGIRRIEGRVVSSTDSSLVLSVTAVDYIDQPVPAPWGGEQLVLSRNIVSEIREKRLSRTRSWLLAGVIAVAAVAVSQLAIDGFGGDVPSDKPGGEPGQQQ
;
A
#
# COMPACT_ATOMS: atom_id res chain seq x y z
N MET A 1 22.12 -13.61 -25.61
CA MET A 1 21.35 -12.57 -24.88
C MET A 1 22.33 -11.66 -24.15
N GLY A 2 22.49 -10.41 -24.58
CA GLY A 2 23.48 -9.49 -24.04
C GLY A 2 23.16 -9.02 -22.61
N PRO A 3 24.17 -8.77 -21.78
CA PRO A 3 24.02 -8.38 -20.38
C PRO A 3 23.20 -7.08 -20.21
N ALA A 4 23.23 -6.19 -21.18
CA ALA A 4 22.48 -4.93 -21.19
C ALA A 4 20.95 -5.13 -21.21
N ARG A 5 20.43 -6.23 -21.76
CA ARG A 5 19.00 -6.52 -21.84
C ARG A 5 18.47 -7.03 -20.49
N ARG A 6 19.27 -7.80 -19.75
CA ARG A 6 18.94 -8.28 -18.41
C ARG A 6 18.95 -7.12 -17.40
N LEU A 7 19.87 -6.17 -17.55
CA LEU A 7 19.95 -4.99 -16.69
C LEU A 7 18.72 -4.08 -16.83
N ARG A 8 18.22 -3.89 -18.05
CA ARG A 8 17.02 -3.09 -18.32
C ARG A 8 15.74 -3.71 -17.72
N ALA A 9 15.60 -5.03 -17.80
CA ALA A 9 14.47 -5.74 -17.19
C ALA A 9 14.50 -5.67 -15.66
N SER A 10 15.67 -5.81 -15.04
CA SER A 10 15.84 -5.72 -13.58
C SER A 10 15.56 -4.31 -13.04
N VAL A 11 15.95 -3.26 -13.77
CA VAL A 11 15.67 -1.87 -13.41
C VAL A 11 14.18 -1.58 -13.50
N ALA A 12 13.48 -2.07 -14.53
CA ALA A 12 12.03 -1.88 -14.68
C ALA A 12 11.24 -2.56 -13.54
N VAL A 13 11.62 -3.76 -13.12
CA VAL A 13 11.01 -4.47 -11.99
C VAL A 13 11.29 -3.76 -10.67
N GLY A 14 12.50 -3.27 -10.45
CA GLY A 14 12.89 -2.54 -9.23
C GLY A 14 12.13 -1.22 -9.04
N LEU A 15 11.74 -0.54 -10.12
CA LEU A 15 10.97 0.72 -10.05
C LEU A 15 9.48 0.51 -9.72
N LEU A 16 8.94 -0.70 -9.91
CA LEU A 16 7.52 -1.00 -9.63
C LEU A 16 7.23 -1.29 -8.15
N ILE A 17 8.22 -1.73 -7.37
CA ILE A 17 8.03 -2.17 -5.98
C ILE A 17 7.59 -1.03 -5.03
N PRO A 18 8.13 0.21 -5.09
CA PRO A 18 7.74 1.27 -4.17
C PRO A 18 6.32 1.81 -4.38
N GLN A 19 5.66 1.50 -5.50
CA GLN A 19 4.30 1.96 -5.79
C GLN A 19 3.20 1.18 -5.05
N LEU A 20 3.52 0.02 -4.46
CA LEU A 20 2.56 -0.86 -3.79
C LEU A 20 2.11 -0.36 -2.41
N THR A 21 2.84 0.56 -1.78
CA THR A 21 2.54 1.07 -0.44
C THR A 21 1.48 2.19 -0.39
N GLY A 22 1.02 2.68 -1.55
CA GLY A 22 0.18 3.87 -1.67
C GLY A 22 -1.33 3.67 -1.80
N CYS A 23 -1.86 2.46 -1.61
CA CYS A 23 -3.28 2.16 -1.89
C CYS A 23 -4.27 2.64 -0.82
N TYR A 24 -3.80 3.09 0.35
CA TYR A 24 -4.66 3.57 1.42
C TYR A 24 -4.59 5.10 1.54
N GLN A 25 -5.75 5.70 1.82
CA GLN A 25 -5.89 7.13 2.04
C GLN A 25 -6.59 7.36 3.38
N TYR A 26 -6.08 8.31 4.17
CA TYR A 26 -6.75 8.79 5.36
C TYR A 26 -7.71 9.92 4.98
N VAL A 27 -9.01 9.69 5.17
CA VAL A 27 -10.05 10.67 4.86
C VAL A 27 -10.61 11.20 6.18
N PRO A 28 -10.64 12.54 6.38
CA PRO A 28 -11.32 13.13 7.52
C PRO A 28 -12.80 12.71 7.52
N THR A 29 -13.29 12.23 8.64
CA THR A 29 -14.67 11.74 8.76
C THR A 29 -15.31 12.34 10.01
N SER A 30 -16.55 12.83 9.85
CA SER A 30 -17.37 13.21 11.01
C SER A 30 -17.68 11.95 11.80
N GLY A 31 -17.55 12.04 13.13
CA GLY A 31 -17.63 10.88 14.02
C GLY A 31 -18.92 10.08 13.97
N SER A 32 -20.03 10.65 13.51
CA SER A 32 -21.32 9.99 13.36
C SER A 32 -21.40 8.98 12.19
N ALA A 33 -20.44 9.02 11.26
CA ALA A 33 -20.43 8.17 10.06
C ALA A 33 -19.46 6.98 10.16
N LEU A 34 -18.91 6.69 11.35
CA LEU A 34 -17.95 5.60 11.52
C LEU A 34 -18.65 4.23 11.56
N SER A 35 -18.25 3.35 10.66
CA SER A 35 -18.70 1.96 10.66
C SER A 35 -17.91 1.12 11.67
N ASN A 36 -18.57 0.19 12.36
CA ASN A 36 -17.89 -0.79 13.20
C ASN A 36 -16.89 -1.60 12.34
N GLY A 37 -15.72 -1.84 12.88
CA GLY A 37 -14.63 -2.51 12.18
C GLY A 37 -13.77 -1.62 11.27
N ALA A 38 -14.16 -0.34 11.06
CA ALA A 38 -13.35 0.60 10.30
C ALA A 38 -12.01 0.86 11.01
N THR A 39 -10.92 0.94 10.25
CA THR A 39 -9.62 1.36 10.78
C THR A 39 -9.55 2.88 10.76
N VAL A 40 -9.30 3.47 11.92
CA VAL A 40 -9.25 4.92 12.09
C VAL A 40 -7.95 5.36 12.74
N SER A 41 -7.59 6.60 12.47
CA SER A 41 -6.51 7.32 13.13
C SER A 41 -7.12 8.54 13.81
N VAL A 42 -7.01 8.60 15.14
CA VAL A 42 -7.65 9.59 16.00
C VAL A 42 -6.58 10.53 16.56
N GLY A 43 -6.69 11.81 16.25
CA GLY A 43 -5.87 12.84 16.86
C GLY A 43 -6.39 13.16 18.26
N VAL A 44 -5.49 13.40 19.20
CA VAL A 44 -5.81 13.66 20.61
C VAL A 44 -5.57 15.15 20.94
N THR A 45 -6.51 15.78 21.64
CA THR A 45 -6.36 17.16 22.15
C THR A 45 -5.36 17.21 23.31
N ASP A 46 -4.95 18.44 23.73
CA ASP A 46 -4.07 18.62 24.89
C ASP A 46 -4.70 18.08 26.16
N ALA A 47 -6.00 18.34 26.35
CA ALA A 47 -6.76 17.79 27.47
C ALA A 47 -6.82 16.26 27.43
N GLY A 48 -6.95 15.69 26.21
CA GLY A 48 -6.93 14.26 26.00
C GLY A 48 -5.58 13.64 26.31
N ARG A 49 -4.48 14.30 25.97
CA ARG A 49 -3.12 13.84 26.33
C ARG A 49 -2.94 13.74 27.84
N ALA A 50 -3.42 14.73 28.56
CA ALA A 50 -3.36 14.71 30.02
C ALA A 50 -4.21 13.58 30.61
N ALA A 51 -5.45 13.41 30.12
CA ALA A 51 -6.37 12.39 30.60
C ALA A 51 -5.91 10.95 30.30
N LEU A 52 -5.25 10.73 29.16
CA LEU A 52 -4.82 9.40 28.71
C LEU A 52 -3.38 9.03 29.15
N SER A 53 -2.64 9.97 29.74
CA SER A 53 -1.23 9.79 30.10
C SER A 53 -0.98 8.62 31.04
N GLU A 54 -1.90 8.33 31.96
CA GLU A 54 -1.78 7.22 32.90
C GLU A 54 -1.99 5.84 32.25
N HIS A 55 -2.82 5.76 31.20
CA HIS A 55 -3.18 4.49 30.56
C HIS A 55 -2.34 4.18 29.31
N VAL A 56 -1.99 5.22 28.55
CA VAL A 56 -1.34 5.07 27.25
C VAL A 56 0.09 5.62 27.26
N GLY A 57 0.43 6.43 28.27
CA GLY A 57 1.73 7.09 28.39
C GLY A 57 1.69 8.57 27.97
N PRO A 58 2.74 9.34 28.32
CA PRO A 58 2.80 10.77 28.03
C PRO A 58 3.12 11.04 26.55
N GLY A 59 2.75 12.23 26.07
CA GLY A 59 3.14 12.69 24.72
C GLY A 59 2.38 12.06 23.56
N ILE A 60 1.20 11.53 23.77
CA ILE A 60 0.35 10.94 22.72
C ILE A 60 -0.03 12.03 21.71
N ARG A 61 0.23 11.79 20.44
CA ARG A 61 -0.21 12.63 19.33
C ARG A 61 -1.43 12.06 18.64
N ARG A 62 -1.41 10.73 18.39
CA ARG A 62 -2.43 10.03 17.61
C ARG A 62 -2.56 8.58 18.05
N ILE A 63 -3.78 8.05 17.97
CA ILE A 63 -4.09 6.67 18.28
C ILE A 63 -4.66 6.02 17.02
N GLU A 64 -4.07 4.92 16.58
CA GLU A 64 -4.60 4.10 15.49
C GLU A 64 -5.27 2.85 16.04
N GLY A 65 -6.42 2.52 15.48
CA GLY A 65 -7.17 1.35 15.94
C GLY A 65 -8.36 1.05 15.06
N ARG A 66 -9.05 -0.02 15.44
CA ARG A 66 -10.28 -0.44 14.79
C ARG A 66 -11.47 -0.02 15.64
N VAL A 67 -12.49 0.56 15.02
CA VAL A 67 -13.72 0.96 15.69
C VAL A 67 -14.47 -0.27 16.19
N VAL A 68 -14.68 -0.37 17.48
CA VAL A 68 -15.53 -1.38 18.13
C VAL A 68 -16.96 -0.85 18.24
N SER A 69 -17.10 0.38 18.73
CA SER A 69 -18.38 1.07 18.76
C SER A 69 -18.18 2.58 18.71
N SER A 70 -19.16 3.29 18.20
CA SER A 70 -19.14 4.74 18.03
C SER A 70 -20.50 5.30 18.41
N THR A 71 -20.51 6.21 19.39
CA THR A 71 -21.70 6.97 19.82
C THR A 71 -21.44 8.46 19.67
N ASP A 72 -22.45 9.29 19.94
CA ASP A 72 -22.29 10.76 19.88
C ASP A 72 -21.33 11.30 20.95
N SER A 73 -21.18 10.59 22.08
CA SER A 73 -20.35 11.01 23.21
C SER A 73 -19.03 10.28 23.34
N SER A 74 -18.93 9.07 22.80
CA SER A 74 -17.77 8.20 22.98
C SER A 74 -17.42 7.40 21.72
N LEU A 75 -16.16 7.03 21.63
CA LEU A 75 -15.58 6.16 20.60
C LEU A 75 -14.78 5.06 21.30
N VAL A 76 -15.14 3.81 21.06
CA VAL A 76 -14.38 2.64 21.55
C VAL A 76 -13.52 2.10 20.45
N LEU A 77 -12.21 2.06 20.67
CA LEU A 77 -11.23 1.54 19.72
C LEU A 77 -10.52 0.32 20.29
N SER A 78 -10.28 -0.67 19.43
CA SER A 78 -9.25 -1.67 19.63
C SER A 78 -7.95 -1.09 19.07
N VAL A 79 -7.04 -0.69 19.96
CA VAL A 79 -5.83 0.06 19.61
C VAL A 79 -4.80 -0.86 18.99
N THR A 80 -4.28 -0.48 17.82
CA THR A 80 -3.24 -1.22 17.10
C THR A 80 -1.89 -0.52 17.11
N ALA A 81 -1.87 0.81 17.21
CA ALA A 81 -0.65 1.59 17.33
C ALA A 81 -0.92 2.95 17.99
N VAL A 82 0.08 3.47 18.66
CA VAL A 82 0.08 4.81 19.25
C VAL A 82 1.26 5.60 18.73
N ASP A 83 0.98 6.80 18.26
CA ASP A 83 1.96 7.75 17.74
C ASP A 83 2.27 8.80 18.82
N TYR A 84 3.52 8.85 19.26
CA TYR A 84 4.00 9.78 20.28
C TYR A 84 4.76 10.94 19.63
N ILE A 85 4.76 12.09 20.30
CA ILE A 85 5.41 13.32 19.80
C ILE A 85 6.91 13.11 19.62
N ASP A 86 7.54 12.41 20.55
CA ASP A 86 9.00 12.23 20.60
C ASP A 86 9.50 10.96 19.90
N GLN A 87 8.60 10.21 19.25
CA GLN A 87 8.95 8.98 18.53
C GLN A 87 8.69 9.12 17.03
N PRO A 88 9.68 8.80 16.18
CA PRO A 88 9.51 8.88 14.72
C PRO A 88 8.64 7.76 14.13
N VAL A 89 8.44 6.67 14.88
CA VAL A 89 7.67 5.50 14.46
C VAL A 89 6.59 5.22 15.49
N PRO A 90 5.34 4.95 15.08
CA PRO A 90 4.27 4.57 15.99
C PRO A 90 4.61 3.31 16.77
N ALA A 91 4.34 3.30 18.07
CA ALA A 91 4.51 2.14 18.92
C ALA A 91 3.36 1.14 18.68
N PRO A 92 3.65 -0.15 18.41
CA PRO A 92 2.61 -1.15 18.23
C PRO A 92 1.91 -1.46 19.56
N TRP A 93 0.58 -1.70 19.48
CA TRP A 93 -0.27 -2.08 20.60
C TRP A 93 -0.99 -3.40 20.35
N GLY A 94 -1.35 -4.11 21.44
CA GLY A 94 -1.88 -5.47 21.40
C GLY A 94 -3.37 -5.61 21.05
N GLY A 95 -4.06 -4.52 20.73
CA GLY A 95 -5.49 -4.54 20.41
C GLY A 95 -6.39 -4.29 21.63
N GLU A 96 -5.83 -3.76 22.72
CA GLU A 96 -6.61 -3.39 23.90
C GLU A 96 -7.69 -2.37 23.56
N GLN A 97 -8.82 -2.49 24.25
CA GLN A 97 -9.92 -1.56 24.03
C GLN A 97 -9.73 -0.28 24.84
N LEU A 98 -9.79 0.85 24.15
CA LEU A 98 -9.70 2.16 24.74
C LEU A 98 -10.99 2.93 24.47
N VAL A 99 -11.58 3.49 25.53
CA VAL A 99 -12.77 4.34 25.43
C VAL A 99 -12.32 5.80 25.37
N LEU A 100 -12.61 6.47 24.27
CA LEU A 100 -12.29 7.87 24.03
C LEU A 100 -13.58 8.70 24.10
N SER A 101 -13.61 9.66 25.01
CA SER A 101 -14.68 10.68 25.01
C SER A 101 -14.48 11.64 23.83
N ARG A 102 -15.55 12.05 23.16
CA ARG A 102 -15.47 12.91 21.96
C ARG A 102 -14.81 14.26 22.22
N ASN A 103 -14.91 14.81 23.43
CA ASN A 103 -14.31 16.08 23.82
C ASN A 103 -12.77 16.06 23.85
N ILE A 104 -12.14 14.88 23.96
CA ILE A 104 -10.69 14.73 23.95
C ILE A 104 -10.12 14.36 22.58
N VAL A 105 -10.98 14.21 21.59
CA VAL A 105 -10.64 13.90 20.20
C VAL A 105 -10.57 15.19 19.39
N SER A 106 -9.45 15.43 18.70
CA SER A 106 -9.26 16.61 17.85
C SER A 106 -9.74 16.36 16.42
N GLU A 107 -9.41 15.20 15.85
CA GLU A 107 -9.80 14.80 14.50
C GLU A 107 -9.90 13.28 14.39
N ILE A 108 -10.75 12.81 13.49
CA ILE A 108 -10.86 11.39 13.14
C ILE A 108 -10.62 11.25 11.65
N ARG A 109 -9.70 10.37 11.28
CA ARG A 109 -9.39 10.03 9.90
C ARG A 109 -9.61 8.54 9.69
N GLU A 110 -10.48 8.19 8.77
CA GLU A 110 -10.73 6.80 8.40
C GLU A 110 -9.74 6.36 7.32
N LYS A 111 -9.12 5.21 7.51
CA LYS A 111 -8.24 4.56 6.53
C LYS A 111 -9.09 3.87 5.49
N ARG A 112 -9.24 4.47 4.32
CA ARG A 112 -10.01 3.92 3.19
C ARG A 112 -9.11 3.48 2.06
N LEU A 113 -9.51 2.40 1.39
CA LEU A 113 -8.86 1.97 0.17
C LEU A 113 -9.15 2.99 -0.94
N SER A 114 -8.12 3.55 -1.53
CA SER A 114 -8.28 4.45 -2.67
C SER A 114 -8.56 3.64 -3.94
N ARG A 115 -9.83 3.51 -4.32
CA ARG A 115 -10.24 2.80 -5.54
C ARG A 115 -9.54 3.33 -6.78
N THR A 116 -9.42 4.64 -6.90
CA THR A 116 -8.75 5.28 -8.05
C THR A 116 -7.29 4.85 -8.18
N ARG A 117 -6.54 4.84 -7.07
CA ARG A 117 -5.14 4.41 -7.07
C ARG A 117 -4.99 2.92 -7.35
N SER A 118 -5.93 2.10 -6.83
CA SER A 118 -5.96 0.65 -7.11
C SER A 118 -6.21 0.35 -8.58
N TRP A 119 -7.13 1.08 -9.23
CA TRP A 119 -7.40 0.94 -10.66
C TRP A 119 -6.22 1.40 -11.54
N LEU A 120 -5.57 2.51 -11.17
CA LEU A 120 -4.36 2.97 -11.86
C LEU A 120 -3.24 1.93 -11.77
N LEU A 121 -3.04 1.36 -10.58
CA LEU A 121 -2.02 0.32 -10.38
C LEU A 121 -2.34 -0.94 -11.20
N ALA A 122 -3.59 -1.39 -11.19
CA ALA A 122 -4.04 -2.53 -12.00
C ALA A 122 -3.82 -2.27 -13.50
N GLY A 123 -4.11 -1.05 -13.97
CA GLY A 123 -3.86 -0.63 -15.34
C GLY A 123 -2.37 -0.67 -15.72
N VAL A 124 -1.51 -0.14 -14.86
CA VAL A 124 -0.05 -0.17 -15.09
C VAL A 124 0.49 -1.59 -15.14
N ILE A 125 0.04 -2.47 -14.23
CA ILE A 125 0.43 -3.89 -14.23
C ILE A 125 -0.03 -4.58 -15.51
N ALA A 126 -1.26 -4.34 -15.97
CA ALA A 126 -1.78 -4.92 -17.19
C ALA A 126 -0.97 -4.48 -18.41
N VAL A 127 -0.67 -3.19 -18.56
CA VAL A 127 0.15 -2.65 -19.64
C VAL A 127 1.57 -3.23 -19.60
N ALA A 128 2.17 -3.31 -18.41
CA ALA A 128 3.49 -3.90 -18.24
C ALA A 128 3.52 -5.39 -18.64
N ALA A 129 2.50 -6.16 -18.27
CA ALA A 129 2.37 -7.56 -18.63
C ALA A 129 2.27 -7.76 -20.15
N VAL A 130 1.46 -6.92 -20.83
CA VAL A 130 1.34 -6.94 -22.30
C VAL A 130 2.68 -6.58 -22.95
N ALA A 131 3.36 -5.54 -22.49
CA ALA A 131 4.65 -5.13 -23.03
C ALA A 131 5.72 -6.23 -22.88
N VAL A 132 5.75 -6.92 -21.73
CA VAL A 132 6.68 -8.03 -21.49
C VAL A 132 6.34 -9.22 -22.38
N SER A 133 5.06 -9.54 -22.58
CA SER A 133 4.66 -10.64 -23.46
C SER A 133 5.00 -10.37 -24.92
N GLN A 134 4.83 -9.14 -25.43
CA GLN A 134 5.25 -8.77 -26.79
C GLN A 134 6.76 -8.92 -26.98
N LEU A 135 7.55 -8.41 -26.01
CA LEU A 135 9.01 -8.56 -26.05
C LEU A 135 9.48 -10.03 -25.98
N ALA A 136 8.71 -10.88 -25.30
CA ALA A 136 9.00 -12.32 -25.25
C ALA A 136 8.69 -13.00 -26.59
N ILE A 137 7.58 -12.67 -27.24
CA ILE A 137 7.18 -13.22 -28.54
C ILE A 137 8.16 -12.78 -29.62
N ASP A 138 8.48 -11.49 -29.72
CA ASP A 138 9.44 -10.97 -30.70
C ASP A 138 10.89 -11.48 -30.46
N GLY A 139 11.21 -11.84 -29.21
CA GLY A 139 12.52 -12.37 -28.84
C GLY A 139 12.71 -13.86 -29.10
N PHE A 140 11.63 -14.63 -29.31
CA PHE A 140 11.68 -16.05 -29.64
C PHE A 140 11.56 -16.32 -31.15
N GLY A 141 11.19 -15.32 -31.98
CA GLY A 141 11.21 -15.38 -33.44
C GLY A 141 12.60 -15.11 -34.02
N GLY A 142 13.62 -15.78 -33.53
CA GLY A 142 14.94 -15.75 -34.17
C GLY A 142 14.87 -16.47 -35.51
N ASP A 143 15.26 -15.76 -36.59
CA ASP A 143 15.44 -16.29 -37.91
C ASP A 143 16.10 -17.66 -37.87
N VAL A 144 15.36 -18.69 -38.25
CA VAL A 144 15.93 -19.97 -38.63
C VAL A 144 16.63 -19.71 -39.97
N PRO A 145 17.96 -19.82 -40.08
CA PRO A 145 18.61 -19.71 -41.35
C PRO A 145 18.06 -20.85 -42.22
N SER A 146 17.38 -20.51 -43.32
CA SER A 146 17.01 -21.46 -44.33
C SER A 146 18.30 -21.95 -44.99
N ASP A 147 18.80 -23.11 -44.55
CA ASP A 147 19.79 -23.87 -45.27
C ASP A 147 19.16 -24.27 -46.61
N LYS A 148 19.53 -23.58 -47.67
CA LYS A 148 19.30 -24.03 -49.04
C LYS A 148 20.19 -25.24 -49.30
N PRO A 149 19.62 -26.39 -49.62
CA PRO A 149 20.42 -27.46 -50.17
C PRO A 149 20.74 -27.12 -51.62
N GLY A 150 21.86 -26.47 -51.82
CA GLY A 150 22.48 -26.33 -53.15
C GLY A 150 23.44 -27.49 -53.39
N GLY A 151 22.99 -28.50 -54.06
CA GLY A 151 23.83 -29.59 -54.54
C GLY A 151 23.37 -29.98 -55.91
N GLU A 152 23.95 -29.36 -56.93
CA GLU A 152 23.93 -29.91 -58.31
C GLU A 152 24.87 -31.10 -58.43
N PRO A 153 24.42 -32.21 -59.00
CA PRO A 153 25.31 -33.24 -59.40
C PRO A 153 25.87 -32.90 -60.78
N GLY A 154 27.15 -32.53 -60.85
CA GLY A 154 27.86 -32.42 -62.07
C GLY A 154 27.94 -33.81 -62.77
N GLN A 155 27.44 -33.85 -64.01
CA GLN A 155 27.71 -34.85 -65.01
C GLN A 155 29.13 -34.73 -65.42
N GLN A 156 29.74 -35.95 -65.67
CA GLN A 156 30.71 -36.24 -66.81
C GLN A 156 30.94 -37.73 -66.90
N GLN A 157 30.51 -38.29 -67.97
CA GLN A 157 31.15 -38.95 -69.13
C GLN A 157 32.09 -40.07 -68.74
#